data_ebccc472012e90b87b804d38ba6f1325
#
_entry.id   ebccc472012e90b87b804d38ba6f1325
#
_cell.length_a   1.000
_cell.length_b   1.000
_cell.length_c   1.000
_cell.angle_alpha   90.00
_cell.angle_beta   90.00
_cell.angle_gamma   90.00
#
_symmetry.space_group_name_H-M   'P 1'
#
loop_
_entity.id
_entity.type
_entity.pdbx_description
1 polymer ?
#
loop_
_entity_poly.entity_id
_entity_poly.type
_entity_poly.pdbx_seq_one_letter_code
_entity_poly.pdbx_strand_id
1 'polypeptide(L)'
;MIWLGIALVVLMAIAGAPLFAVLLAAAMLGFFSAEIELAIIPIELYRIVDTPLLVALPLFTFAGYVLTESNTSTRLVNLVQSVFGFMPSGLALVGFVACAVFTALTGASGVTIVALGALLLPALKQAGFSDRYATGLVTTSGSLGLLLVPSVPLILYGVIAQQMDVGPRFTIVQLFIAGVMPLLLMLGLLSAWTLWKHRGGAIPRVPFSRARVWDAVKAARWELPLPFVVLGGVFSGWFAVSEAAALTAFYVVLAQVVLYREVTIKQLPKIMVDAMVMVGGILLILGIALAFTNFLVDAQVPQALFAFMQEYIESPLAFLLLLNILLLALGAVLDIFSAIVIMVPLLLPVAVGYGIHPVHLGIIFLANMQIGYFTPPIGMNLFIASYRFKKPLTELYAAAWPFMVVLLVALLFITYVPWLSLGLIQ
;
A
#
# COMPACT_ATOMS: atom_id res chain seq x y z
N MET A 1 -3.67 38.17 -13.55
CA MET A 1 -3.89 36.94 -14.32
C MET A 1 -3.58 35.67 -13.50
N ILE A 2 -2.47 35.62 -12.76
CA ILE A 2 -2.08 34.43 -11.96
C ILE A 2 -3.14 34.05 -10.91
N TRP A 3 -3.65 34.99 -10.13
CA TRP A 3 -4.71 34.75 -9.13
C TRP A 3 -5.99 34.16 -9.72
N LEU A 4 -6.36 34.59 -10.93
CA LEU A 4 -7.53 34.03 -11.64
C LEU A 4 -7.24 32.59 -12.08
N GLY A 5 -6.00 32.29 -12.51
CA GLY A 5 -5.57 30.91 -12.83
C GLY A 5 -5.61 30.01 -11.60
N ILE A 6 -5.07 30.48 -10.45
CA ILE A 6 -5.13 29.74 -9.19
C ILE A 6 -6.57 29.46 -8.78
N ALA A 7 -7.44 30.48 -8.86
CA ALA A 7 -8.86 30.31 -8.54
C ALA A 7 -9.54 29.27 -9.46
N LEU A 8 -9.18 29.25 -10.75
CA LEU A 8 -9.69 28.27 -11.71
C LEU A 8 -9.23 26.85 -11.36
N VAL A 9 -7.96 26.64 -11.03
CA VAL A 9 -7.41 25.34 -10.63
C VAL A 9 -8.08 24.84 -9.35
N VAL A 10 -8.28 25.71 -8.36
CA VAL A 10 -9.01 25.39 -7.13
C VAL A 10 -10.47 25.03 -7.43
N LEU A 11 -11.13 25.79 -8.31
CA LEU A 11 -12.49 25.51 -8.73
C LEU A 11 -12.59 24.14 -9.44
N MET A 12 -11.64 23.81 -10.31
CA MET A 12 -11.57 22.50 -10.95
C MET A 12 -11.45 21.37 -9.90
N ALA A 13 -10.59 21.55 -8.89
CA ALA A 13 -10.43 20.57 -7.81
C ALA A 13 -11.73 20.40 -7.01
N ILE A 14 -12.40 21.49 -6.63
CA ILE A 14 -13.66 21.47 -5.90
C ILE A 14 -14.80 20.86 -6.76
N ALA A 15 -14.79 21.10 -8.05
CA ALA A 15 -15.75 20.52 -9.00
C ALA A 15 -15.55 19.02 -9.25
N GLY A 16 -14.52 18.40 -8.66
CA GLY A 16 -14.24 16.97 -8.80
C GLY A 16 -13.57 16.61 -10.12
N ALA A 17 -12.82 17.53 -10.73
CA ALA A 17 -12.01 17.22 -11.90
C ALA A 17 -10.97 16.12 -11.58
N PRO A 18 -10.63 15.24 -12.54
CA PRO A 18 -9.61 14.23 -12.33
C PRO A 18 -8.29 14.83 -11.85
N LEU A 19 -7.64 14.19 -10.89
CA LEU A 19 -6.42 14.69 -10.25
C LEU A 19 -5.33 15.08 -11.25
N PHE A 20 -5.11 14.24 -12.28
CA PHE A 20 -4.12 14.54 -13.32
C PHE A 20 -4.40 15.87 -14.04
N ALA A 21 -5.68 16.20 -14.26
CA ALA A 21 -6.06 17.45 -14.94
C ALA A 21 -5.81 18.67 -14.04
N VAL A 22 -6.09 18.54 -12.75
CA VAL A 22 -5.82 19.61 -11.75
C VAL A 22 -4.31 19.86 -11.63
N LEU A 23 -3.51 18.79 -11.51
CA LEU A 23 -2.05 18.89 -11.46
C LEU A 23 -1.45 19.47 -12.75
N LEU A 24 -1.99 19.03 -13.91
CA LEU A 24 -1.55 19.56 -15.20
C LEU A 24 -1.84 21.09 -15.31
N ALA A 25 -3.04 21.50 -14.94
CA ALA A 25 -3.41 22.91 -14.94
C ALA A 25 -2.54 23.72 -13.99
N ALA A 26 -2.24 23.17 -12.80
CA ALA A 26 -1.34 23.82 -11.84
C ALA A 26 0.09 23.92 -12.36
N ALA A 27 0.64 22.85 -12.98
CA ALA A 27 1.95 22.85 -13.61
C ALA A 27 2.03 23.88 -14.76
N MET A 28 1.04 23.85 -15.65
CA MET A 28 0.99 24.82 -16.77
C MET A 28 0.94 26.27 -16.28
N LEU A 29 0.14 26.55 -15.26
CA LEU A 29 0.05 27.89 -14.67
C LEU A 29 1.39 28.29 -14.01
N GLY A 30 2.02 27.35 -13.31
CA GLY A 30 3.32 27.56 -12.67
C GLY A 30 4.41 27.89 -13.69
N PHE A 31 4.57 27.05 -14.71
CA PHE A 31 5.56 27.27 -15.78
C PHE A 31 5.29 28.56 -16.55
N PHE A 32 4.03 28.82 -16.87
CA PHE A 32 3.66 30.10 -17.53
C PHE A 32 4.03 31.32 -16.67
N SER A 33 3.81 31.23 -15.35
CA SER A 33 4.14 32.32 -14.43
C SER A 33 5.64 32.58 -14.25
N ALA A 34 6.44 31.52 -14.43
CA ALA A 34 7.90 31.57 -14.35
C ALA A 34 8.58 31.79 -15.70
N GLU A 35 7.80 32.04 -16.77
CA GLU A 35 8.31 32.21 -18.14
C GLU A 35 9.08 30.96 -18.65
N ILE A 36 8.72 29.78 -18.16
CA ILE A 36 9.32 28.49 -18.54
C ILE A 36 8.50 27.87 -19.66
N GLU A 37 9.16 27.24 -20.64
CA GLU A 37 8.50 26.60 -21.76
C GLU A 37 7.64 25.39 -21.31
N LEU A 38 6.39 25.33 -21.76
CA LEU A 38 5.47 24.21 -21.46
C LEU A 38 5.93 22.87 -22.05
N ALA A 39 6.93 22.87 -22.95
CA ALA A 39 7.56 21.68 -23.52
C ALA A 39 8.21 20.78 -22.45
N ILE A 40 8.50 21.30 -21.26
CA ILE A 40 9.01 20.53 -20.12
C ILE A 40 8.01 19.43 -19.69
N ILE A 41 6.71 19.67 -19.76
CA ILE A 41 5.68 18.71 -19.33
C ILE A 41 5.76 17.41 -20.13
N PRO A 42 5.70 17.39 -21.48
CA PRO A 42 5.86 16.17 -22.23
C PRO A 42 7.26 15.54 -22.12
N ILE A 43 8.31 16.32 -21.87
CA ILE A 43 9.66 15.81 -21.62
C ILE A 43 9.69 14.97 -20.34
N GLU A 44 9.11 15.49 -19.26
CA GLU A 44 9.02 14.74 -18.00
C GLU A 44 8.13 13.50 -18.10
N LEU A 45 7.02 13.59 -18.84
CA LEU A 45 6.20 12.40 -19.16
C LEU A 45 7.00 11.35 -19.91
N TYR A 46 7.83 11.75 -20.87
CA TYR A 46 8.67 10.82 -21.63
C TYR A 46 9.80 10.21 -20.76
N ARG A 47 10.37 11.00 -19.85
CA ARG A 47 11.43 10.56 -18.94
C ARG A 47 11.02 9.38 -18.03
N ILE A 48 9.74 9.25 -17.73
CA ILE A 48 9.20 8.12 -16.97
C ILE A 48 9.45 6.79 -17.72
N VAL A 49 9.32 6.80 -19.04
CA VAL A 49 9.49 5.61 -19.87
C VAL A 49 10.93 5.04 -19.76
N ASP A 50 11.90 5.92 -19.54
CA ASP A 50 13.30 5.54 -19.39
C ASP A 50 13.66 5.05 -17.97
N THR A 51 12.69 4.98 -17.06
CA THR A 51 12.91 4.49 -15.70
C THR A 51 12.66 2.97 -15.63
N PRO A 52 13.71 2.11 -15.63
CA PRO A 52 13.54 0.64 -15.72
C PRO A 52 12.70 0.07 -14.57
N LEU A 53 12.76 0.72 -13.40
CA LEU A 53 12.05 0.27 -12.21
C LEU A 53 10.52 0.39 -12.35
N LEU A 54 10.04 1.34 -13.16
CA LEU A 54 8.60 1.54 -13.36
C LEU A 54 7.95 0.41 -14.19
N VAL A 55 8.73 -0.35 -14.94
CA VAL A 55 8.24 -1.56 -15.63
C VAL A 55 7.75 -2.62 -14.62
N ALA A 56 8.26 -2.58 -13.39
CA ALA A 56 7.80 -3.49 -12.34
C ALA A 56 6.32 -3.23 -11.94
N LEU A 57 5.82 -2.00 -12.03
CA LEU A 57 4.44 -1.67 -11.65
C LEU A 57 3.40 -2.42 -12.48
N PRO A 58 3.39 -2.33 -13.84
CA PRO A 58 2.43 -3.07 -14.66
C PRO A 58 2.55 -4.59 -14.50
N LEU A 59 3.76 -5.11 -14.36
CA LEU A 59 3.99 -6.54 -14.28
C LEU A 59 3.52 -7.14 -12.94
N PHE A 60 3.87 -6.53 -11.80
CA PHE A 60 3.35 -6.98 -10.51
C PHE A 60 1.84 -6.78 -10.40
N THR A 61 1.31 -5.65 -10.88
CA THR A 61 -0.14 -5.42 -10.88
C THR A 61 -0.86 -6.47 -11.71
N PHE A 62 -0.39 -6.76 -12.92
CA PHE A 62 -0.97 -7.81 -13.77
C PHE A 62 -0.93 -9.18 -13.08
N ALA A 63 0.21 -9.57 -12.50
CA ALA A 63 0.34 -10.81 -11.74
C ALA A 63 -0.68 -10.88 -10.59
N GLY A 64 -0.84 -9.80 -9.83
CA GLY A 64 -1.82 -9.68 -8.76
C GLY A 64 -3.26 -9.85 -9.24
N TYR A 65 -3.63 -9.24 -10.36
CA TYR A 65 -4.97 -9.39 -10.96
C TYR A 65 -5.23 -10.83 -11.43
N VAL A 66 -4.24 -11.50 -12.03
CA VAL A 66 -4.36 -12.92 -12.40
C VAL A 66 -4.57 -13.81 -11.16
N LEU A 67 -3.82 -13.57 -10.08
CA LEU A 67 -4.02 -14.28 -8.80
C LEU A 67 -5.40 -14.04 -8.19
N THR A 68 -5.96 -12.86 -8.37
CA THR A 68 -7.30 -12.50 -7.88
C THR A 68 -8.41 -13.25 -8.58
N GLU A 69 -8.30 -13.46 -9.88
CA GLU A 69 -9.27 -14.20 -10.70
C GLU A 69 -9.19 -15.72 -10.54
N SER A 70 -8.24 -16.20 -9.72
CA SER A 70 -8.02 -17.62 -9.41
C SER A 70 -8.47 -17.98 -8.00
N ASN A 71 -8.39 -19.29 -7.64
CA ASN A 71 -8.67 -19.76 -6.29
C ASN A 71 -7.49 -19.56 -5.31
N THR A 72 -6.50 -18.74 -5.64
CA THR A 72 -5.32 -18.45 -4.81
C THR A 72 -5.74 -17.96 -3.42
N SER A 73 -6.73 -17.08 -3.32
CA SER A 73 -7.26 -16.58 -2.04
C SER A 73 -7.72 -17.72 -1.12
N THR A 74 -8.47 -18.68 -1.64
CA THR A 74 -8.95 -19.84 -0.90
C THR A 74 -7.79 -20.73 -0.45
N ARG A 75 -6.83 -21.01 -1.33
CA ARG A 75 -5.64 -21.82 -1.00
C ARG A 75 -4.78 -21.17 0.08
N LEU A 76 -4.54 -19.87 0.00
CA LEU A 76 -3.80 -19.14 1.02
C LEU A 76 -4.50 -19.16 2.38
N VAL A 77 -5.81 -18.93 2.43
CA VAL A 77 -6.58 -19.03 3.69
C VAL A 77 -6.48 -20.44 4.28
N ASN A 78 -6.67 -21.48 3.47
CA ASN A 78 -6.56 -22.87 3.93
C ASN A 78 -5.15 -23.21 4.43
N LEU A 79 -4.11 -22.72 3.75
CA LEU A 79 -2.72 -22.91 4.16
C LEU A 79 -2.46 -22.25 5.53
N VAL A 80 -2.79 -20.96 5.66
CA VAL A 80 -2.56 -20.23 6.91
C VAL A 80 -3.41 -20.80 8.04
N GLN A 81 -4.65 -21.25 7.75
CA GLN A 81 -5.51 -21.90 8.72
C GLN A 81 -4.94 -23.26 9.18
N SER A 82 -4.33 -24.02 8.28
CA SER A 82 -3.72 -25.31 8.64
C SER A 82 -2.52 -25.13 9.60
N VAL A 83 -1.81 -24.00 9.48
CA VAL A 83 -0.61 -23.66 10.29
C VAL A 83 -0.99 -23.00 11.61
N PHE A 84 -1.90 -22.03 11.61
CA PHE A 84 -2.21 -21.20 12.79
C PHE A 84 -3.57 -21.49 13.43
N GLY A 85 -4.42 -22.31 12.81
CA GLY A 85 -5.78 -22.58 13.29
C GLY A 85 -5.88 -23.26 14.66
N PHE A 86 -4.79 -23.87 15.16
CA PHE A 86 -4.73 -24.47 16.50
C PHE A 86 -4.58 -23.43 17.63
N MET A 87 -4.17 -22.21 17.31
CA MET A 87 -3.99 -21.14 18.30
C MET A 87 -5.35 -20.64 18.81
N PRO A 88 -5.42 -20.13 20.05
CA PRO A 88 -6.60 -19.40 20.51
C PRO A 88 -6.94 -18.29 19.55
N SER A 89 -8.21 -18.16 19.14
CA SER A 89 -8.63 -17.19 18.11
C SER A 89 -7.87 -17.32 16.78
N GLY A 90 -7.35 -18.51 16.47
CA GLY A 90 -6.45 -18.77 15.34
C GLY A 90 -6.98 -18.30 14.01
N LEU A 91 -8.30 -18.40 13.78
CA LEU A 91 -8.91 -17.95 12.53
C LEU A 91 -8.78 -16.41 12.31
N ALA A 92 -8.77 -15.62 13.39
CA ALA A 92 -8.53 -14.17 13.28
C ALA A 92 -7.06 -13.87 12.90
N LEU A 93 -6.11 -14.60 13.52
CA LEU A 93 -4.70 -14.51 13.17
C LEU A 93 -4.47 -14.92 11.72
N VAL A 94 -5.13 -16.00 11.29
CA VAL A 94 -5.16 -16.44 9.88
C VAL A 94 -5.64 -15.30 8.98
N GLY A 95 -6.71 -14.61 9.38
CA GLY A 95 -7.25 -13.47 8.64
C GLY A 95 -6.22 -12.35 8.45
N PHE A 96 -5.51 -11.95 9.52
CA PHE A 96 -4.48 -10.91 9.43
C PHE A 96 -3.34 -11.32 8.48
N VAL A 97 -2.77 -12.50 8.67
CA VAL A 97 -1.64 -12.98 7.87
C VAL A 97 -2.04 -13.22 6.42
N ALA A 98 -3.19 -13.88 6.18
CA ALA A 98 -3.67 -14.15 4.83
C ALA A 98 -3.97 -12.84 4.07
N CYS A 99 -4.61 -11.86 4.73
CA CYS A 99 -4.84 -10.55 4.12
C CYS A 99 -3.52 -9.83 3.81
N ALA A 100 -2.55 -9.84 4.72
CA ALA A 100 -1.26 -9.20 4.48
C ALA A 100 -0.53 -9.83 3.28
N VAL A 101 -0.43 -11.15 3.23
CA VAL A 101 0.23 -11.87 2.13
C VAL A 101 -0.51 -11.64 0.80
N PHE A 102 -1.84 -11.73 0.81
CA PHE A 102 -2.62 -11.54 -0.41
C PHE A 102 -2.55 -10.11 -0.94
N THR A 103 -2.59 -9.11 -0.04
CA THR A 103 -2.44 -7.70 -0.43
C THR A 103 -1.04 -7.41 -0.98
N ALA A 104 0.00 -8.01 -0.41
CA ALA A 104 1.35 -7.90 -0.95
C ALA A 104 1.45 -8.43 -2.38
N LEU A 105 0.82 -9.57 -2.65
CA LEU A 105 0.82 -10.20 -3.97
C LEU A 105 -0.04 -9.43 -5.00
N THR A 106 -1.17 -8.84 -4.56
CA THR A 106 -2.10 -8.13 -5.46
C THR A 106 -1.79 -6.64 -5.59
N GLY A 107 -1.07 -6.06 -4.62
CA GLY A 107 -0.76 -4.64 -4.58
C GLY A 107 -1.97 -3.74 -4.25
N ALA A 108 -3.17 -4.29 -4.01
CA ALA A 108 -4.41 -3.53 -3.86
C ALA A 108 -5.24 -3.99 -2.65
N SER A 109 -5.43 -3.09 -1.69
CA SER A 109 -6.22 -3.36 -0.47
C SER A 109 -7.68 -3.71 -0.74
N GLY A 110 -8.30 -3.00 -1.69
CA GLY A 110 -9.70 -3.21 -2.06
C GLY A 110 -9.96 -4.61 -2.63
N VAL A 111 -9.03 -5.10 -3.45
CA VAL A 111 -9.10 -6.45 -4.01
C VAL A 111 -9.06 -7.50 -2.90
N THR A 112 -8.21 -7.31 -1.89
CA THR A 112 -8.12 -8.20 -0.73
C THR A 112 -9.45 -8.22 0.05
N ILE A 113 -10.07 -7.08 0.30
CA ILE A 113 -11.37 -7.00 0.99
C ILE A 113 -12.45 -7.75 0.20
N VAL A 114 -12.49 -7.59 -1.11
CA VAL A 114 -13.48 -8.25 -1.97
C VAL A 114 -13.28 -9.75 -2.00
N ALA A 115 -12.05 -10.23 -2.25
CA ALA A 115 -11.73 -11.64 -2.42
C ALA A 115 -11.70 -12.39 -1.09
N LEU A 116 -10.83 -11.99 -0.16
CA LEU A 116 -10.69 -12.67 1.14
C LEU A 116 -11.86 -12.37 2.07
N GLY A 117 -12.47 -11.19 1.98
CA GLY A 117 -13.61 -10.84 2.80
C GLY A 117 -14.81 -11.75 2.57
N ALA A 118 -15.03 -12.18 1.34
CA ALA A 118 -16.09 -13.15 1.02
C ALA A 118 -15.89 -14.51 1.70
N LEU A 119 -14.63 -14.91 1.94
CA LEU A 119 -14.26 -16.16 2.58
C LEU A 119 -14.18 -16.02 4.11
N LEU A 120 -13.47 -14.99 4.58
CA LEU A 120 -13.16 -14.79 5.99
C LEU A 120 -14.36 -14.34 6.82
N LEU A 121 -15.20 -13.44 6.29
CA LEU A 121 -16.33 -12.91 7.06
C LEU A 121 -17.32 -13.99 7.50
N PRO A 122 -17.84 -14.89 6.62
CA PRO A 122 -18.70 -15.97 7.05
C PRO A 122 -17.94 -16.99 7.93
N ALA A 123 -16.69 -17.30 7.64
CA ALA A 123 -15.90 -18.24 8.44
C ALA A 123 -15.67 -17.74 9.87
N LEU A 124 -15.35 -16.46 10.06
CA LEU A 124 -15.20 -15.83 11.38
C LEU A 124 -16.52 -15.85 12.17
N LYS A 125 -17.65 -15.56 11.52
CA LYS A 125 -18.97 -15.63 12.16
C LYS A 125 -19.34 -17.05 12.60
N GLN A 126 -19.10 -18.04 11.73
CA GLN A 126 -19.32 -19.46 12.05
C GLN A 126 -18.43 -19.94 13.20
N ALA A 127 -17.22 -19.39 13.31
CA ALA A 127 -16.30 -19.67 14.41
C ALA A 127 -16.67 -18.95 15.73
N GLY A 128 -17.77 -18.20 15.77
CA GLY A 128 -18.27 -17.55 16.98
C GLY A 128 -17.77 -16.11 17.22
N PHE A 129 -17.06 -15.52 16.28
CA PHE A 129 -16.74 -14.09 16.38
C PHE A 129 -17.97 -13.23 16.11
N SER A 130 -18.10 -12.12 16.85
CA SER A 130 -19.20 -11.17 16.61
C SER A 130 -19.11 -10.57 15.20
N ASP A 131 -20.26 -10.29 14.60
CA ASP A 131 -20.35 -9.71 13.26
C ASP A 131 -19.55 -8.41 13.14
N ARG A 132 -19.61 -7.55 14.18
CA ARG A 132 -18.85 -6.33 14.26
C ARG A 132 -17.33 -6.57 14.25
N TYR A 133 -16.84 -7.56 15.02
CA TYR A 133 -15.43 -7.91 15.05
C TYR A 133 -14.97 -8.47 13.70
N ALA A 134 -15.70 -9.43 13.14
CA ALA A 134 -15.37 -10.06 11.87
C ALA A 134 -15.33 -9.05 10.71
N THR A 135 -16.31 -8.14 10.67
CA THR A 135 -16.36 -7.06 9.68
C THR A 135 -15.19 -6.10 9.84
N GLY A 136 -14.90 -5.66 11.08
CA GLY A 136 -13.76 -4.79 11.37
C GLY A 136 -12.44 -5.43 10.98
N LEU A 137 -12.21 -6.71 11.32
CA LEU A 137 -11.01 -7.46 10.95
C LEU A 137 -10.79 -7.41 9.44
N VAL A 138 -11.78 -7.84 8.65
CA VAL A 138 -11.64 -7.94 7.20
C VAL A 138 -11.41 -6.56 6.56
N THR A 139 -12.12 -5.53 7.02
CA THR A 139 -12.01 -4.17 6.48
C THR A 139 -10.62 -3.57 6.75
N THR A 140 -10.07 -3.77 7.95
CA THR A 140 -8.79 -3.18 8.35
C THR A 140 -7.59 -3.98 7.88
N SER A 141 -7.71 -5.32 7.82
CA SER A 141 -6.60 -6.18 7.41
C SER A 141 -6.28 -6.09 5.92
N GLY A 142 -7.24 -5.60 5.12
CA GLY A 142 -7.06 -5.48 3.67
C GLY A 142 -5.89 -4.60 3.22
N SER A 143 -5.41 -3.69 4.07
CA SER A 143 -4.26 -2.81 3.75
C SER A 143 -2.93 -3.23 4.40
N LEU A 144 -2.91 -4.24 5.29
CA LEU A 144 -1.70 -4.62 6.03
C LEU A 144 -0.52 -5.03 5.13
N GLY A 145 -0.79 -5.62 3.98
CA GLY A 145 0.25 -6.07 3.05
C GLY A 145 0.94 -4.96 2.24
N LEU A 146 0.52 -3.70 2.38
CA LEU A 146 1.14 -2.60 1.63
C LEU A 146 2.61 -2.33 2.04
N LEU A 147 3.03 -2.80 3.22
CA LEU A 147 4.42 -2.77 3.67
C LEU A 147 5.21 -4.05 3.32
N LEU A 148 4.54 -5.09 2.80
CA LEU A 148 5.17 -6.37 2.47
C LEU A 148 5.50 -6.45 0.97
N VAL A 149 6.64 -7.02 0.64
CA VAL A 149 7.12 -7.22 -0.74
C VAL A 149 6.35 -8.34 -1.46
N PRO A 150 6.04 -8.15 -2.74
CA PRO A 150 6.28 -6.99 -3.62
C PRO A 150 5.17 -5.93 -3.49
N SER A 151 5.46 -4.79 -2.90
CA SER A 151 4.47 -3.71 -2.73
C SER A 151 4.62 -2.65 -3.82
N VAL A 152 3.60 -2.48 -4.64
CA VAL A 152 3.55 -1.45 -5.69
C VAL A 152 3.70 -0.03 -5.11
N PRO A 153 3.04 0.34 -3.99
CA PRO A 153 3.24 1.64 -3.35
C PRO A 153 4.67 1.87 -2.84
N LEU A 154 5.34 0.84 -2.28
CA LEU A 154 6.74 0.95 -1.88
C LEU A 154 7.66 1.24 -3.07
N ILE A 155 7.43 0.56 -4.19
CA ILE A 155 8.18 0.80 -5.42
C ILE A 155 7.98 2.24 -5.89
N LEU A 156 6.73 2.70 -5.94
CA LEU A 156 6.39 4.05 -6.40
C LEU A 156 7.04 5.12 -5.50
N TYR A 157 6.94 4.97 -4.18
CA TYR A 157 7.62 5.85 -3.23
C TYR A 157 9.13 5.88 -3.50
N GLY A 158 9.75 4.71 -3.62
CA GLY A 158 11.18 4.60 -3.83
C GLY A 158 11.65 5.22 -5.14
N VAL A 159 10.88 5.08 -6.22
CA VAL A 159 11.18 5.72 -7.52
C VAL A 159 11.19 7.24 -7.38
N ILE A 160 10.13 7.81 -6.80
CA ILE A 160 10.00 9.26 -6.65
C ILE A 160 11.11 9.81 -5.73
N ALA A 161 11.31 9.16 -4.58
CA ALA A 161 12.31 9.60 -3.61
C ALA A 161 13.74 9.53 -4.15
N GLN A 162 14.08 8.50 -4.96
CA GLN A 162 15.38 8.39 -5.61
C GLN A 162 15.60 9.44 -6.72
N GLN A 163 14.55 9.77 -7.48
CA GLN A 163 14.65 10.80 -8.53
C GLN A 163 14.92 12.19 -7.98
N MET A 164 14.51 12.47 -6.76
CA MET A 164 14.74 13.75 -6.11
C MET A 164 16.19 13.94 -5.64
N ASP A 165 16.97 12.87 -5.47
CA ASP A 165 18.37 12.85 -4.97
C ASP A 165 18.56 13.69 -3.69
N VAL A 166 17.60 13.62 -2.78
CA VAL A 166 17.58 14.35 -1.51
C VAL A 166 17.87 13.40 -0.34
N GLY A 167 18.86 13.77 0.48
CA GLY A 167 19.28 13.00 1.66
C GLY A 167 20.15 11.77 1.34
N PRO A 168 20.30 10.84 2.28
CA PRO A 168 21.07 9.62 2.07
C PRO A 168 20.52 8.76 0.95
N ARG A 169 21.40 8.27 0.07
CA ARG A 169 21.01 7.35 -1.00
C ARG A 169 20.59 6.01 -0.43
N PHE A 170 19.57 5.41 -1.01
CA PHE A 170 19.06 4.10 -0.64
C PHE A 170 18.65 3.29 -1.87
N THR A 171 18.51 1.99 -1.70
CA THR A 171 18.00 1.08 -2.75
C THR A 171 16.55 0.70 -2.47
N ILE A 172 15.82 0.27 -3.50
CA ILE A 172 14.46 -0.26 -3.35
C ILE A 172 14.47 -1.52 -2.47
N VAL A 173 15.54 -2.31 -2.54
CA VAL A 173 15.73 -3.49 -1.70
C VAL A 173 15.76 -3.12 -0.21
N GLN A 174 16.49 -2.05 0.15
CA GLN A 174 16.51 -1.54 1.52
C GLN A 174 15.12 -1.07 1.96
N LEU A 175 14.37 -0.41 1.09
CA LEU A 175 12.99 0.00 1.39
C LEU A 175 12.08 -1.20 1.64
N PHE A 176 12.25 -2.27 0.89
CA PHE A 176 11.54 -3.52 1.08
C PHE A 176 11.86 -4.19 2.41
N ILE A 177 13.13 -4.28 2.76
CA ILE A 177 13.57 -4.84 4.05
C ILE A 177 13.04 -4.00 5.21
N ALA A 178 13.06 -2.67 5.07
CA ALA A 178 12.60 -1.73 6.08
C ALA A 178 11.10 -1.90 6.45
N GLY A 179 10.27 -2.40 5.54
CA GLY A 179 8.84 -2.66 5.77
C GLY A 179 8.55 -3.90 6.64
N VAL A 180 9.50 -4.83 6.76
CA VAL A 180 9.27 -6.14 7.40
C VAL A 180 8.98 -5.99 8.90
N MET A 181 9.85 -5.29 9.66
CA MET A 181 9.68 -5.15 11.12
C MET A 181 8.42 -4.35 11.49
N PRO A 182 8.10 -3.22 10.82
CA PRO A 182 6.83 -2.52 11.00
C PRO A 182 5.60 -3.39 10.78
N LEU A 183 5.59 -4.19 9.72
CA LEU A 183 4.51 -5.13 9.46
C LEU A 183 4.37 -6.17 10.57
N LEU A 184 5.49 -6.78 11.00
CA LEU A 184 5.49 -7.76 12.08
C LEU A 184 4.98 -7.15 13.40
N LEU A 185 5.34 -5.90 13.70
CA LEU A 185 4.81 -5.17 14.84
C LEU A 185 3.29 -4.99 14.75
N MET A 186 2.78 -4.55 13.59
CA MET A 186 1.34 -4.37 13.37
C MET A 186 0.58 -5.69 13.51
N LEU A 187 1.06 -6.76 12.87
CA LEU A 187 0.47 -8.11 12.98
C LEU A 187 0.54 -8.62 14.41
N GLY A 188 1.66 -8.41 15.10
CA GLY A 188 1.87 -8.81 16.49
C GLY A 188 0.91 -8.12 17.45
N LEU A 189 0.75 -6.81 17.36
CA LEU A 189 -0.16 -6.03 18.21
C LEU A 189 -1.63 -6.38 17.94
N LEU A 190 -2.05 -6.51 16.67
CA LEU A 190 -3.40 -6.96 16.33
C LEU A 190 -3.68 -8.36 16.84
N SER A 191 -2.71 -9.28 16.72
CA SER A 191 -2.82 -10.64 17.24
C SER A 191 -2.89 -10.66 18.76
N ALA A 192 -2.01 -9.94 19.44
CA ALA A 192 -2.00 -9.84 20.90
C ALA A 192 -3.31 -9.24 21.45
N TRP A 193 -3.80 -8.16 20.82
CA TRP A 193 -5.07 -7.57 21.17
C TRP A 193 -6.25 -8.52 20.96
N THR A 194 -6.26 -9.24 19.85
CA THR A 194 -7.29 -10.26 19.55
C THR A 194 -7.30 -11.39 20.58
N LEU A 195 -6.12 -11.93 20.92
CA LEU A 195 -5.97 -12.96 21.94
C LEU A 195 -6.43 -12.47 23.31
N TRP A 196 -6.08 -11.25 23.67
CA TRP A 196 -6.50 -10.63 24.92
C TRP A 196 -8.02 -10.44 25.00
N LYS A 197 -8.62 -9.92 23.93
CA LYS A 197 -10.06 -9.63 23.84
C LYS A 197 -10.92 -10.90 23.93
N HIS A 198 -10.42 -12.03 23.40
CA HIS A 198 -11.17 -13.30 23.34
C HIS A 198 -10.68 -14.36 24.32
N ARG A 199 -9.98 -13.96 25.40
CA ARG A 199 -9.41 -14.88 26.40
C ARG A 199 -10.45 -15.78 27.09
N GLY A 200 -11.68 -15.30 27.26
CA GLY A 200 -12.78 -16.04 27.93
C GLY A 200 -13.76 -16.72 26.98
N GLY A 201 -13.60 -16.59 25.68
CA GLY A 201 -14.53 -17.13 24.68
C GLY A 201 -14.19 -18.56 24.24
N ALA A 202 -15.21 -19.41 24.12
CA ALA A 202 -15.08 -20.76 23.57
C ALA A 202 -15.03 -20.70 22.00
N ILE A 203 -14.04 -19.99 21.45
CA ILE A 203 -13.85 -19.99 20.00
C ILE A 203 -13.26 -21.36 19.63
N PRO A 204 -13.91 -22.15 18.74
CA PRO A 204 -13.44 -23.46 18.35
C PRO A 204 -12.04 -23.39 17.76
N ARG A 205 -11.17 -24.26 18.22
CA ARG A 205 -9.81 -24.42 17.69
C ARG A 205 -9.81 -25.54 16.67
N VAL A 206 -9.10 -25.34 15.59
CA VAL A 206 -8.87 -26.40 14.62
C VAL A 206 -7.64 -27.19 15.07
N PRO A 207 -7.75 -28.47 15.48
CA PRO A 207 -6.59 -29.20 15.96
C PRO A 207 -5.51 -29.27 14.87
N PHE A 208 -4.25 -29.08 15.28
CA PHE A 208 -3.12 -29.18 14.37
C PHE A 208 -3.02 -30.60 13.80
N SER A 209 -2.87 -30.69 12.47
CA SER A 209 -2.69 -31.95 11.77
C SER A 209 -1.63 -31.78 10.67
N ARG A 210 -0.55 -32.57 10.78
CA ARG A 210 0.52 -32.58 9.75
C ARG A 210 -0.02 -32.94 8.37
N ALA A 211 -0.98 -33.86 8.30
CA ALA A 211 -1.60 -34.22 7.04
C ALA A 211 -2.33 -33.07 6.39
N ARG A 212 -3.11 -32.30 7.18
CA ARG A 212 -3.83 -31.11 6.70
C ARG A 212 -2.87 -30.01 6.23
N VAL A 213 -1.77 -29.76 6.97
CA VAL A 213 -0.72 -28.82 6.52
C VAL A 213 -0.12 -29.29 5.20
N TRP A 214 0.19 -30.58 5.08
CA TRP A 214 0.77 -31.13 3.86
C TRP A 214 -0.17 -31.03 2.66
N ASP A 215 -1.46 -31.30 2.87
CA ASP A 215 -2.47 -31.15 1.81
C ASP A 215 -2.65 -29.68 1.39
N ALA A 216 -2.65 -28.75 2.33
CA ALA A 216 -2.70 -27.32 2.05
C ALA A 216 -1.44 -26.82 1.30
N VAL A 217 -0.25 -27.30 1.69
CA VAL A 217 1.01 -27.02 0.99
C VAL A 217 0.98 -27.59 -0.43
N LYS A 218 0.49 -28.82 -0.60
CA LYS A 218 0.33 -29.42 -1.94
C LYS A 218 -0.66 -28.62 -2.80
N ALA A 219 -1.75 -28.15 -2.22
CA ALA A 219 -2.74 -27.34 -2.94
C ALA A 219 -2.14 -26.00 -3.39
N ALA A 220 -1.34 -25.35 -2.54
CA ALA A 220 -0.70 -24.05 -2.81
C ALA A 220 0.74 -24.16 -3.36
N ARG A 221 1.13 -25.32 -3.85
CA ARG A 221 2.52 -25.63 -4.24
C ARG A 221 3.12 -24.70 -5.30
N TRP A 222 2.29 -24.10 -6.13
CA TRP A 222 2.74 -23.18 -7.19
C TRP A 222 2.69 -21.71 -6.76
N GLU A 223 1.92 -21.35 -5.73
CA GLU A 223 1.96 -19.99 -5.16
C GLU A 223 3.07 -19.82 -4.12
N LEU A 224 3.38 -20.89 -3.35
CA LEU A 224 4.37 -20.84 -2.28
C LEU A 224 5.77 -20.41 -2.72
N PRO A 225 6.30 -20.84 -3.89
CA PRO A 225 7.62 -20.39 -4.34
C PRO A 225 7.70 -18.90 -4.67
N LEU A 226 6.56 -18.26 -5.06
CA LEU A 226 6.55 -16.89 -5.55
C LEU A 226 7.24 -15.90 -4.59
N PRO A 227 6.81 -15.73 -3.33
CA PRO A 227 7.45 -14.77 -2.43
C PRO A 227 8.93 -15.09 -2.19
N PHE A 228 9.30 -16.38 -2.12
CA PHE A 228 10.69 -16.78 -1.89
C PHE A 228 11.59 -16.54 -3.11
N VAL A 229 11.09 -16.79 -4.32
CA VAL A 229 11.83 -16.53 -5.56
C VAL A 229 12.01 -15.04 -5.78
N VAL A 230 10.94 -14.25 -5.58
CA VAL A 230 10.99 -12.79 -5.72
C VAL A 230 11.91 -12.17 -4.67
N LEU A 231 11.69 -12.47 -3.39
CA LEU A 231 12.50 -11.94 -2.30
C LEU A 231 13.95 -12.44 -2.38
N GLY A 232 14.13 -13.76 -2.52
CA GLY A 232 15.45 -14.37 -2.61
C GLY A 232 16.25 -13.87 -3.81
N GLY A 233 15.63 -13.75 -4.98
CA GLY A 233 16.29 -13.26 -6.19
C GLY A 233 16.67 -11.79 -6.13
N VAL A 234 15.77 -10.95 -5.58
CA VAL A 234 16.01 -9.51 -5.44
C VAL A 234 17.03 -9.24 -4.32
N PHE A 235 16.91 -9.90 -3.16
CA PHE A 235 17.82 -9.68 -2.02
C PHE A 235 19.23 -10.24 -2.25
N SER A 236 19.35 -11.33 -3.03
CA SER A 236 20.66 -11.86 -3.43
C SER A 236 21.34 -11.06 -4.55
N GLY A 237 20.62 -10.10 -5.16
CA GLY A 237 21.11 -9.34 -6.30
C GLY A 237 21.12 -10.11 -7.63
N TRP A 238 20.51 -11.30 -7.69
CA TRP A 238 20.41 -12.07 -8.94
C TRP A 238 19.49 -11.43 -9.96
N PHE A 239 18.46 -10.76 -9.49
CA PHE A 239 17.46 -10.08 -10.32
C PHE A 239 17.31 -8.63 -9.92
N ALA A 240 17.24 -7.75 -10.92
CA ALA A 240 16.67 -6.42 -10.72
C ALA A 240 15.18 -6.54 -10.37
N VAL A 241 14.60 -5.53 -9.73
CA VAL A 241 13.18 -5.53 -9.34
C VAL A 241 12.26 -5.68 -10.55
N SER A 242 12.62 -5.08 -11.70
CA SER A 242 11.89 -5.21 -12.97
C SER A 242 11.95 -6.63 -13.56
N GLU A 243 13.11 -7.28 -13.45
CA GLU A 243 13.30 -8.67 -13.91
C GLU A 243 12.50 -9.63 -13.02
N ALA A 244 12.54 -9.43 -11.70
CA ALA A 244 11.73 -10.19 -10.74
C ALA A 244 10.23 -10.02 -11.03
N ALA A 245 9.78 -8.83 -11.41
CA ALA A 245 8.40 -8.56 -11.79
C ALA A 245 8.01 -9.31 -13.08
N ALA A 246 8.88 -9.30 -14.11
CA ALA A 246 8.65 -10.03 -15.36
C ALA A 246 8.57 -11.53 -15.12
N LEU A 247 9.50 -12.07 -14.33
CA LEU A 247 9.51 -13.48 -13.95
C LEU A 247 8.24 -13.84 -13.16
N THR A 248 7.81 -12.98 -12.23
CA THR A 248 6.59 -13.18 -11.44
C THR A 248 5.36 -13.21 -12.34
N ALA A 249 5.20 -12.23 -13.24
CA ALA A 249 4.07 -12.17 -14.17
C ALA A 249 4.02 -13.41 -15.06
N PHE A 250 5.14 -13.80 -15.66
CA PHE A 250 5.23 -15.00 -16.48
C PHE A 250 4.88 -16.27 -15.67
N TYR A 251 5.48 -16.42 -14.48
CA TYR A 251 5.25 -17.57 -13.63
C TYR A 251 3.80 -17.66 -13.15
N VAL A 252 3.17 -16.56 -12.76
CA VAL A 252 1.77 -16.53 -12.33
C VAL A 252 0.84 -16.94 -13.46
N VAL A 253 1.06 -16.42 -14.69
CA VAL A 253 0.28 -16.84 -15.86
C VAL A 253 0.47 -18.33 -16.11
N LEU A 254 1.70 -18.85 -16.11
CA LEU A 254 1.99 -20.27 -16.26
C LEU A 254 1.27 -21.10 -15.19
N ALA A 255 1.37 -20.69 -13.93
CA ALA A 255 0.75 -21.41 -12.80
C ALA A 255 -0.78 -21.44 -12.92
N GLN A 256 -1.43 -20.32 -13.19
CA GLN A 256 -2.90 -20.22 -13.16
C GLN A 256 -3.55 -20.71 -14.46
N VAL A 257 -2.90 -20.54 -15.61
CA VAL A 257 -3.47 -20.91 -16.91
C VAL A 257 -3.12 -22.35 -17.29
N VAL A 258 -1.87 -22.78 -17.08
CA VAL A 258 -1.40 -24.08 -17.54
C VAL A 258 -1.43 -25.15 -16.44
N LEU A 259 -0.92 -24.83 -15.23
CA LEU A 259 -0.76 -25.82 -14.16
C LEU A 259 -2.06 -26.03 -13.38
N TYR A 260 -2.71 -24.95 -12.88
CA TYR A 260 -4.00 -25.06 -12.19
C TYR A 260 -5.19 -25.04 -13.13
N ARG A 261 -5.08 -24.40 -14.30
CA ARG A 261 -6.15 -24.25 -15.30
C ARG A 261 -7.38 -23.54 -14.77
N GLU A 262 -7.19 -22.59 -13.87
CA GLU A 262 -8.27 -21.83 -13.25
C GLU A 262 -8.60 -20.55 -14.02
N VAL A 263 -7.60 -19.97 -14.67
CA VAL A 263 -7.76 -18.81 -15.55
C VAL A 263 -7.63 -19.28 -17.00
N THR A 264 -8.61 -18.95 -17.82
CA THR A 264 -8.57 -19.28 -19.26
C THR A 264 -7.80 -18.23 -20.06
N ILE A 265 -7.17 -18.66 -21.16
CA ILE A 265 -6.47 -17.75 -22.09
C ILE A 265 -7.42 -16.63 -22.59
N LYS A 266 -8.72 -16.91 -22.73
CA LYS A 266 -9.72 -15.92 -23.15
C LYS A 266 -10.00 -14.83 -22.11
N GLN A 267 -9.74 -15.09 -20.84
CA GLN A 267 -9.87 -14.10 -19.74
C GLN A 267 -8.65 -13.19 -19.64
N LEU A 268 -7.46 -13.65 -20.04
CA LEU A 268 -6.22 -12.87 -19.91
C LEU A 268 -6.29 -11.47 -20.53
N PRO A 269 -6.86 -11.23 -21.74
CA PRO A 269 -6.96 -9.88 -22.28
C PRO A 269 -7.77 -8.93 -21.39
N LYS A 270 -8.87 -9.40 -20.81
CA LYS A 270 -9.68 -8.61 -19.88
C LYS A 270 -8.89 -8.29 -18.62
N ILE A 271 -8.27 -9.29 -17.99
CA ILE A 271 -7.44 -9.10 -16.79
C ILE A 271 -6.30 -8.11 -17.07
N MET A 272 -5.68 -8.20 -18.25
CA MET A 272 -4.62 -7.28 -18.66
C MET A 272 -5.15 -5.86 -18.81
N VAL A 273 -6.31 -5.66 -19.45
CA VAL A 273 -6.94 -4.34 -19.59
C VAL A 273 -7.26 -3.76 -18.21
N ASP A 274 -7.87 -4.53 -17.32
CA ASP A 274 -8.24 -4.07 -15.98
C ASP A 274 -6.99 -3.66 -15.16
N ALA A 275 -5.92 -4.44 -15.23
CA ALA A 275 -4.65 -4.11 -14.61
C ALA A 275 -3.99 -2.86 -15.23
N MET A 276 -4.00 -2.75 -16.58
CA MET A 276 -3.37 -1.63 -17.29
C MET A 276 -4.15 -0.32 -17.14
N VAL A 277 -5.47 -0.34 -16.98
CA VAL A 277 -6.27 0.86 -16.65
C VAL A 277 -5.81 1.45 -15.31
N MET A 278 -5.60 0.60 -14.30
CA MET A 278 -5.09 1.05 -13.00
C MET A 278 -3.69 1.64 -13.11
N VAL A 279 -2.77 0.90 -13.74
CA VAL A 279 -1.36 1.33 -13.88
C VAL A 279 -1.24 2.57 -14.76
N GLY A 280 -1.99 2.64 -15.87
CA GLY A 280 -2.00 3.81 -16.75
C GLY A 280 -2.44 5.08 -16.03
N GLY A 281 -3.45 4.98 -15.17
CA GLY A 281 -3.85 6.08 -14.31
C GLY A 281 -2.73 6.55 -13.37
N ILE A 282 -2.03 5.61 -12.72
CA ILE A 282 -0.89 5.90 -11.83
C ILE A 282 0.24 6.58 -12.62
N LEU A 283 0.64 6.03 -13.77
CA LEU A 283 1.74 6.56 -14.57
C LEU A 283 1.42 7.94 -15.16
N LEU A 284 0.17 8.18 -15.56
CA LEU A 284 -0.27 9.49 -16.04
C LEU A 284 -0.17 10.56 -14.94
N ILE A 285 -0.68 10.25 -13.75
CA ILE A 285 -0.57 11.15 -12.60
C ILE A 285 0.89 11.39 -12.24
N LEU A 286 1.71 10.34 -12.21
CA LEU A 286 3.13 10.41 -11.90
C LEU A 286 3.88 11.35 -12.84
N GLY A 287 3.67 11.22 -14.15
CA GLY A 287 4.37 12.06 -15.13
C GLY A 287 4.05 13.54 -14.99
N ILE A 288 2.78 13.83 -14.82
CA ILE A 288 2.33 15.23 -14.64
C ILE A 288 2.84 15.79 -13.31
N ALA A 289 2.80 14.96 -12.24
CA ALA A 289 3.27 15.40 -10.93
C ALA A 289 4.79 15.62 -10.89
N LEU A 290 5.59 14.84 -11.63
CA LEU A 290 7.03 15.09 -11.76
C LEU A 290 7.30 16.45 -12.42
N ALA A 291 6.57 16.79 -13.49
CA ALA A 291 6.67 18.11 -14.09
C ALA A 291 6.28 19.22 -13.08
N PHE A 292 5.19 19.04 -12.34
CA PHE A 292 4.79 20.00 -11.30
C PHE A 292 5.81 20.07 -10.16
N THR A 293 6.40 18.95 -9.76
CA THR A 293 7.46 18.91 -8.75
C THR A 293 8.69 19.69 -9.16
N ASN A 294 9.13 19.58 -10.43
CA ASN A 294 10.25 20.35 -10.93
C ASN A 294 9.98 21.86 -10.81
N PHE A 295 8.76 22.29 -11.16
CA PHE A 295 8.36 23.67 -10.93
C PHE A 295 8.45 24.08 -9.44
N LEU A 296 7.94 23.22 -8.53
CA LEU A 296 7.98 23.53 -7.10
C LEU A 296 9.41 23.60 -6.55
N VAL A 297 10.32 22.75 -7.06
CA VAL A 297 11.74 22.75 -6.68
C VAL A 297 12.43 24.01 -7.20
N ASP A 298 12.21 24.38 -8.46
CA ASP A 298 12.78 25.60 -9.06
C ASP A 298 12.25 26.86 -8.34
N ALA A 299 10.98 26.87 -7.95
CA ALA A 299 10.37 27.93 -7.16
C ALA A 299 10.76 27.89 -5.66
N GLN A 300 11.63 26.97 -5.26
CA GLN A 300 12.10 26.77 -3.87
C GLN A 300 10.98 26.57 -2.84
N VAL A 301 9.83 26.06 -3.28
CA VAL A 301 8.67 25.83 -2.39
C VAL A 301 9.00 24.87 -1.24
N PRO A 302 9.72 23.72 -1.44
CA PRO A 302 10.10 22.87 -0.33
C PRO A 302 10.97 23.56 0.72
N GLN A 303 11.91 24.41 0.29
CA GLN A 303 12.79 25.18 1.16
C GLN A 303 12.01 26.25 1.95
N ALA A 304 11.10 26.98 1.28
CA ALA A 304 10.22 27.93 1.92
C ALA A 304 9.29 27.25 2.94
N LEU A 305 8.75 26.07 2.60
CA LEU A 305 7.92 25.29 3.50
C LEU A 305 8.72 24.82 4.73
N PHE A 306 9.96 24.36 4.52
CA PHE A 306 10.83 23.96 5.61
C PHE A 306 11.17 25.13 6.54
N ALA A 307 11.55 26.29 5.99
CA ALA A 307 11.82 27.50 6.77
C ALA A 307 10.59 27.95 7.58
N PHE A 308 9.42 27.98 6.93
CA PHE A 308 8.16 28.28 7.61
C PHE A 308 7.86 27.28 8.75
N MET A 309 8.07 26.01 8.51
CA MET A 309 7.82 24.98 9.54
C MET A 309 8.82 25.11 10.70
N GLN A 310 10.09 25.41 10.43
CA GLN A 310 11.10 25.60 11.49
C GLN A 310 10.78 26.79 12.41
N GLU A 311 10.10 27.82 11.91
CA GLU A 311 9.68 28.97 12.73
C GLU A 311 8.69 28.56 13.84
N TYR A 312 7.84 27.54 13.57
CA TYR A 312 6.80 27.08 14.50
C TYR A 312 7.11 25.73 15.16
N ILE A 313 7.96 24.92 14.53
CA ILE A 313 8.25 23.54 14.93
C ILE A 313 9.76 23.30 14.92
N GLU A 314 10.40 23.50 16.05
CA GLU A 314 11.85 23.29 16.20
C GLU A 314 12.22 21.81 16.36
N SER A 315 11.32 21.00 16.91
CA SER A 315 11.60 19.61 17.26
C SER A 315 11.26 18.63 16.13
N PRO A 316 12.18 17.73 15.74
CA PRO A 316 11.89 16.63 14.81
C PRO A 316 10.74 15.73 15.28
N LEU A 317 10.58 15.56 16.59
CA LEU A 317 9.49 14.75 17.18
C LEU A 317 8.12 15.42 16.97
N ALA A 318 8.04 16.75 17.12
CA ALA A 318 6.82 17.50 16.86
C ALA A 318 6.48 17.49 15.35
N PHE A 319 7.49 17.59 14.48
CA PHE A 319 7.31 17.43 13.03
C PHE A 319 6.72 16.05 12.69
N LEU A 320 7.26 14.97 13.26
CA LEU A 320 6.76 13.61 13.03
C LEU A 320 5.31 13.44 13.49
N LEU A 321 4.91 14.09 14.60
CA LEU A 321 3.52 14.06 15.06
C LEU A 321 2.59 14.75 14.07
N LEU A 322 2.96 15.97 13.64
CA LEU A 322 2.19 16.71 12.63
C LEU A 322 2.11 15.94 11.31
N LEU A 323 3.23 15.35 10.89
CA LEU A 323 3.29 14.50 9.69
C LEU A 323 2.31 13.33 9.78
N ASN A 324 2.25 12.63 10.93
CA ASN A 324 1.29 11.54 11.13
C ASN A 324 -0.16 12.04 11.02
N ILE A 325 -0.49 13.16 11.66
CA ILE A 325 -1.85 13.73 11.59
C ILE A 325 -2.20 14.10 10.15
N LEU A 326 -1.29 14.76 9.44
CA LEU A 326 -1.46 15.14 8.03
C LEU A 326 -1.66 13.92 7.14
N LEU A 327 -0.79 12.90 7.26
CA LEU A 327 -0.84 11.71 6.42
C LEU A 327 -2.07 10.84 6.72
N LEU A 328 -2.52 10.76 7.97
CA LEU A 328 -3.78 10.09 8.32
C LEU A 328 -4.99 10.80 7.71
N ALA A 329 -5.03 12.13 7.79
CA ALA A 329 -6.09 12.93 7.19
C ALA A 329 -6.11 12.79 5.66
N LEU A 330 -4.95 12.83 5.03
CA LEU A 330 -4.81 12.61 3.58
C LEU A 330 -5.21 11.18 3.19
N GLY A 331 -4.77 10.18 3.93
CA GLY A 331 -5.11 8.77 3.69
C GLY A 331 -6.59 8.46 3.87
N ALA A 332 -7.32 9.26 4.66
CA ALA A 332 -8.77 9.16 4.76
C ALA A 332 -9.50 9.66 3.50
N VAL A 333 -8.84 10.48 2.65
CA VAL A 333 -9.46 11.15 1.50
C VAL A 333 -8.85 10.72 0.17
N LEU A 334 -7.53 10.55 0.12
CA LEU A 334 -6.77 10.23 -1.09
C LEU A 334 -6.44 8.74 -1.16
N ASP A 335 -6.35 8.24 -2.39
CA ASP A 335 -5.70 6.95 -2.62
C ASP A 335 -4.17 7.05 -2.42
N ILE A 336 -3.53 5.91 -2.11
CA ILE A 336 -2.11 5.86 -1.76
C ILE A 336 -1.20 6.31 -2.91
N PHE A 337 -1.58 6.01 -4.15
CA PHE A 337 -0.75 6.34 -5.31
C PHE A 337 -0.75 7.85 -5.55
N SER A 338 -1.92 8.47 -5.54
CA SER A 338 -2.07 9.92 -5.63
C SER A 338 -1.37 10.64 -4.48
N ALA A 339 -1.53 10.13 -3.24
CA ALA A 339 -0.88 10.71 -2.07
C ALA A 339 0.65 10.64 -2.18
N ILE A 340 1.24 9.51 -2.59
CA ILE A 340 2.68 9.36 -2.78
C ILE A 340 3.18 10.37 -3.82
N VAL A 341 2.52 10.42 -4.97
CA VAL A 341 2.97 11.24 -6.10
C VAL A 341 2.96 12.74 -5.77
N ILE A 342 1.96 13.21 -5.00
CA ILE A 342 1.83 14.63 -4.65
C ILE A 342 2.67 14.98 -3.43
N MET A 343 2.60 14.16 -2.39
CA MET A 343 3.12 14.55 -1.08
C MET A 343 4.59 14.22 -0.88
N VAL A 344 5.10 13.14 -1.51
CA VAL A 344 6.51 12.77 -1.33
C VAL A 344 7.45 13.88 -1.81
N PRO A 345 7.25 14.51 -2.98
CA PRO A 345 8.09 15.61 -3.43
C PRO A 345 8.09 16.81 -2.49
N LEU A 346 6.99 17.07 -1.80
CA LEU A 346 6.89 18.18 -0.85
C LEU A 346 7.47 17.82 0.52
N LEU A 347 7.19 16.62 1.00
CA LEU A 347 7.53 16.22 2.36
C LEU A 347 8.97 15.71 2.50
N LEU A 348 9.52 15.05 1.47
CA LEU A 348 10.84 14.44 1.54
C LEU A 348 11.96 15.46 1.85
N PRO A 349 12.06 16.62 1.15
CA PRO A 349 13.08 17.63 1.46
C PRO A 349 12.93 18.18 2.87
N VAL A 350 11.69 18.41 3.31
CA VAL A 350 11.40 18.92 4.65
C VAL A 350 11.81 17.89 5.71
N ALA A 351 11.44 16.63 5.54
CA ALA A 351 11.79 15.54 6.46
C ALA A 351 13.30 15.34 6.58
N VAL A 352 14.01 15.37 5.44
CA VAL A 352 15.49 15.31 5.43
C VAL A 352 16.11 16.51 6.14
N GLY A 353 15.52 17.70 6.01
CA GLY A 353 15.92 18.89 6.75
C GLY A 353 15.80 18.73 8.27
N TYR A 354 14.82 17.93 8.75
CA TYR A 354 14.71 17.52 10.15
C TYR A 354 15.58 16.30 10.52
N GLY A 355 16.44 15.81 9.63
CA GLY A 355 17.33 14.66 9.85
C GLY A 355 16.65 13.31 9.73
N ILE A 356 15.46 13.23 9.12
CA ILE A 356 14.73 11.97 8.95
C ILE A 356 15.23 11.28 7.68
N HIS A 357 15.63 10.02 7.83
CA HIS A 357 16.11 9.20 6.72
C HIS A 357 14.98 8.94 5.70
N PRO A 358 15.23 9.04 4.36
CA PRO A 358 14.20 8.82 3.33
C PRO A 358 13.48 7.47 3.43
N VAL A 359 14.19 6.39 3.75
CA VAL A 359 13.58 5.07 3.96
C VAL A 359 12.62 5.08 5.14
N HIS A 360 13.00 5.70 6.26
CA HIS A 360 12.15 5.81 7.44
C HIS A 360 10.87 6.62 7.14
N LEU A 361 11.02 7.74 6.43
CA LEU A 361 9.87 8.53 5.96
C LEU A 361 8.93 7.68 5.10
N GLY A 362 9.46 6.87 4.18
CA GLY A 362 8.65 6.00 3.31
C GLY A 362 7.82 4.99 4.10
N ILE A 363 8.42 4.39 5.12
CA ILE A 363 7.71 3.46 6.00
C ILE A 363 6.65 4.17 6.83
N ILE A 364 6.95 5.34 7.41
CA ILE A 364 5.96 6.17 8.13
C ILE A 364 4.82 6.56 7.18
N PHE A 365 5.15 7.00 5.97
CA PHE A 365 4.17 7.41 4.96
C PHE A 365 3.19 6.28 4.65
N LEU A 366 3.71 5.11 4.28
CA LEU A 366 2.89 3.96 3.92
C LEU A 366 2.10 3.40 5.11
N ALA A 367 2.68 3.40 6.31
CA ALA A 367 1.99 3.00 7.53
C ALA A 367 0.80 3.91 7.85
N ASN A 368 0.95 5.22 7.67
CA ASN A 368 -0.15 6.18 7.81
C ASN A 368 -1.24 5.97 6.76
N MET A 369 -0.86 5.85 5.50
CA MET A 369 -1.81 5.69 4.38
C MET A 369 -2.64 4.40 4.53
N GLN A 370 -2.02 3.29 4.94
CA GLN A 370 -2.76 2.04 5.15
C GLN A 370 -3.77 2.13 6.29
N ILE A 371 -3.51 2.93 7.34
CA ILE A 371 -4.46 3.20 8.42
C ILE A 371 -5.52 4.20 7.93
N GLY A 372 -5.12 5.23 7.19
CA GLY A 372 -6.01 6.20 6.57
C GLY A 372 -7.12 5.55 5.73
N TYR A 373 -6.83 4.45 5.05
CA TYR A 373 -7.78 3.72 4.22
C TYR A 373 -9.04 3.21 4.95
N PHE A 374 -9.00 3.10 6.25
CA PHE A 374 -10.19 2.77 7.07
C PHE A 374 -10.44 3.81 8.16
N THR A 375 -9.90 5.02 7.99
CA THR A 375 -10.16 6.16 8.86
C THR A 375 -11.33 7.01 8.33
N PRO A 376 -12.32 7.39 9.16
CA PRO A 376 -13.35 8.33 8.76
C PRO A 376 -12.75 9.68 8.31
N PRO A 377 -13.41 10.46 7.41
CA PRO A 377 -14.80 10.30 6.94
C PRO A 377 -14.96 9.40 5.72
N ILE A 378 -13.96 9.27 4.87
CA ILE A 378 -14.09 8.54 3.61
C ILE A 378 -13.54 7.12 3.75
N GLY A 379 -12.22 6.96 3.86
CA GLY A 379 -11.55 5.68 3.98
C GLY A 379 -11.89 4.67 2.88
N MET A 380 -11.07 4.57 1.85
CA MET A 380 -11.38 3.75 0.66
C MET A 380 -11.84 2.31 1.01
N ASN A 381 -11.17 1.67 1.99
CA ASN A 381 -11.51 0.33 2.42
C ASN A 381 -12.91 0.25 3.05
N LEU A 382 -13.36 1.31 3.71
CA LEU A 382 -14.71 1.38 4.30
C LEU A 382 -15.79 1.42 3.21
N PHE A 383 -15.55 2.18 2.12
CA PHE A 383 -16.47 2.21 0.99
C PHE A 383 -16.55 0.85 0.28
N ILE A 384 -15.41 0.24 0.02
CA ILE A 384 -15.35 -1.08 -0.62
C ILE A 384 -16.04 -2.12 0.25
N ALA A 385 -15.79 -2.12 1.56
CA ALA A 385 -16.44 -3.00 2.52
C ALA A 385 -17.95 -2.73 2.62
N SER A 386 -18.38 -1.46 2.60
CA SER A 386 -19.79 -1.08 2.61
C SER A 386 -20.54 -1.67 1.41
N TYR A 387 -19.98 -1.47 0.22
CA TYR A 387 -20.55 -2.03 -1.00
C TYR A 387 -20.54 -3.56 -1.01
N ARG A 388 -19.42 -4.16 -0.61
CA ARG A 388 -19.24 -5.62 -0.64
C ARG A 388 -20.10 -6.36 0.36
N PHE A 389 -20.17 -5.85 1.60
CA PHE A 389 -20.88 -6.50 2.71
C PHE A 389 -22.31 -5.97 2.91
N LYS A 390 -22.73 -4.99 2.10
CA LYS A 390 -24.05 -4.32 2.17
C LYS A 390 -24.33 -3.77 3.57
N LYS A 391 -23.32 -3.13 4.18
CA LYS A 391 -23.39 -2.52 5.50
C LYS A 391 -23.25 -1.00 5.43
N PRO A 392 -23.98 -0.25 6.28
CA PRO A 392 -23.83 1.20 6.32
C PRO A 392 -22.43 1.59 6.83
N LEU A 393 -21.90 2.72 6.35
CA LEU A 393 -20.58 3.22 6.74
C LEU A 393 -20.45 3.43 8.26
N THR A 394 -21.51 3.87 8.92
CA THR A 394 -21.52 4.07 10.39
C THR A 394 -21.24 2.79 11.18
N GLU A 395 -21.76 1.65 10.71
CA GLU A 395 -21.46 0.34 11.30
C GLU A 395 -20.00 -0.05 11.07
N LEU A 396 -19.48 0.23 9.87
CA LEU A 396 -18.10 -0.05 9.52
C LEU A 396 -17.11 0.82 10.30
N TYR A 397 -17.40 2.10 10.52
CA TYR A 397 -16.61 2.96 11.39
C TYR A 397 -16.51 2.37 12.80
N ALA A 398 -17.67 1.98 13.35
CA ALA A 398 -17.71 1.38 14.68
C ALA A 398 -16.98 0.03 14.73
N ALA A 399 -16.99 -0.75 13.64
CA ALA A 399 -16.29 -2.03 13.54
C ALA A 399 -14.78 -1.86 13.39
N ALA A 400 -14.33 -0.88 12.60
CA ALA A 400 -12.92 -0.60 12.33
C ALA A 400 -12.21 0.10 13.51
N TRP A 401 -12.94 0.91 14.30
CA TRP A 401 -12.38 1.73 15.37
C TRP A 401 -11.42 1.01 16.33
N PRO A 402 -11.75 -0.17 16.89
CA PRO A 402 -10.84 -0.84 17.82
C PRO A 402 -9.52 -1.28 17.15
N PHE A 403 -9.58 -1.72 15.90
CA PHE A 403 -8.40 -2.08 15.11
C PHE A 403 -7.55 -0.85 14.80
N MET A 404 -8.20 0.27 14.47
CA MET A 404 -7.55 1.54 14.20
C MET A 404 -6.74 2.00 15.42
N VAL A 405 -7.31 1.93 16.63
CA VAL A 405 -6.59 2.30 17.87
C VAL A 405 -5.34 1.45 18.05
N VAL A 406 -5.42 0.14 17.85
CA VAL A 406 -4.26 -0.76 17.96
C VAL A 406 -3.19 -0.40 16.92
N LEU A 407 -3.60 -0.12 15.69
CA LEU A 407 -2.68 0.24 14.60
C LEU A 407 -2.09 1.65 14.77
N LEU A 408 -2.84 2.59 15.36
CA LEU A 408 -2.28 3.90 15.74
C LEU A 408 -1.18 3.77 16.80
N VAL A 409 -1.34 2.85 17.76
CA VAL A 409 -0.25 2.54 18.71
C VAL A 409 0.96 1.98 17.96
N ALA A 410 0.75 1.03 17.03
CA ALA A 410 1.84 0.53 16.19
C ALA A 410 2.52 1.65 15.39
N LEU A 411 1.74 2.56 14.83
CA LEU A 411 2.22 3.72 14.07
C LEU A 411 3.11 4.62 14.92
N LEU A 412 2.72 4.90 16.15
CA LEU A 412 3.57 5.70 17.07
C LEU A 412 4.92 5.01 17.31
N PHE A 413 4.94 3.70 17.54
CA PHE A 413 6.21 2.96 17.64
C PHE A 413 7.02 3.03 16.35
N ILE A 414 6.39 2.83 15.20
CA ILE A 414 7.07 2.91 13.89
C ILE A 414 7.67 4.30 13.68
N THR A 415 6.92 5.35 14.02
CA THR A 415 7.34 6.75 13.83
C THR A 415 8.49 7.15 14.75
N TYR A 416 8.41 6.79 16.05
CA TYR A 416 9.36 7.28 17.05
C TYR A 416 10.51 6.33 17.37
N VAL A 417 10.50 5.12 16.80
CA VAL A 417 11.58 4.14 16.93
C VAL A 417 12.17 3.84 15.54
N PRO A 418 13.07 4.68 15.01
CA PRO A 418 13.65 4.52 13.67
C PRO A 418 14.31 3.16 13.44
N TRP A 419 14.76 2.51 14.51
CA TRP A 419 15.33 1.16 14.43
C TRP A 419 14.37 0.14 13.81
N LEU A 420 13.06 0.28 13.99
CA LEU A 420 12.07 -0.62 13.38
C LEU A 420 12.09 -0.58 11.85
N SER A 421 12.47 0.52 11.25
CA SER A 421 12.57 0.65 9.79
C SER A 421 14.02 0.62 9.28
N LEU A 422 15.00 1.02 10.10
CA LEU A 422 16.39 1.15 9.65
C LEU A 422 17.29 0.04 10.19
N GLY A 423 16.92 -0.64 11.28
CA GLY A 423 17.78 -1.60 11.97
C GLY A 423 18.17 -2.85 11.17
N LEU A 424 17.41 -3.18 10.11
CA LEU A 424 17.75 -4.30 9.21
C LEU A 424 18.53 -3.87 7.96
N ILE A 425 18.70 -2.56 7.73
CA ILE A 425 19.37 -2.02 6.53
C ILE A 425 20.66 -1.28 6.84
N GLN A 426 20.98 -1.14 8.14
CA GLN A 426 22.24 -0.57 8.64
C GLN A 426 23.35 -1.60 8.65
#